data_83736d1e543269615c7f618098842b38
#
_entry.id   83736d1e543269615c7f618098842b38
#
_cell.length_a   1.000
_cell.length_b   1.000
_cell.length_c   1.000
_cell.angle_alpha   90.00
_cell.angle_beta   90.00
_cell.angle_gamma   90.00
#
_symmetry.space_group_name_H-M   'P 1'
#
loop_
_entity.id
_entity.type
_entity.pdbx_description
1 polymer ?
#
loop_
_entity_poly.entity_id
_entity_poly.type
_entity_poly.pdbx_seq_one_letter_code
_entity_poly.pdbx_strand_id
1 'polypeptide(L)'
;IGGYFTSIEIQAREQAEMASLVLKGTPVVEIPIKESSKEYILVWHTIKAWGIPIEKIPSYARLVNIPFYELYKKQLIAFICVAFIFINIVATGLWKLYSREQKYKKLAQANLVKQNKELEVALEKAKESDQMKSAFLANMSHEIRTPLNAIVGFSNLMNTDIELSKEERENFTELINTNSDLLLNLINDILDLSRIESGRMSFSFQQYSLNELISTIYQTFQVLMPENVELRMQIPEKSISIPTDKFRLTQVITNFLSNAIKFTQKGYILIGYEYREEGRHVHIFVEDTGIGIPKEKQDAVFNRFTKLDEFAKGTGLGLSICKVIAE
;
A
#
# COMPACT_ATOMS: atom_id res chain seq x y z
N ILE A 1 -3.24 1.79 -87.68
CA ILE A 1 -3.66 2.53 -88.86
C ILE A 1 -5.20 2.49 -88.85
N GLY A 2 -5.82 3.61 -89.07
CA GLY A 2 -7.24 3.76 -89.23
C GLY A 2 -7.55 4.01 -90.68
N GLY A 3 -8.76 3.81 -91.10
CA GLY A 3 -9.18 4.06 -92.48
C GLY A 3 -10.66 4.27 -92.54
N TYR A 4 -11.11 4.61 -93.78
CA TYR A 4 -12.50 4.72 -94.12
C TYR A 4 -12.94 3.38 -94.67
N PHE A 5 -13.67 2.60 -93.87
CA PHE A 5 -14.02 1.22 -94.23
C PHE A 5 -15.52 0.98 -94.09
N THR A 6 -16.02 0.03 -94.87
CA THR A 6 -17.31 -0.52 -94.59
C THR A 6 -17.16 -1.56 -93.48
N SER A 7 -17.78 -1.32 -92.32
CA SER A 7 -17.80 -2.28 -91.21
C SER A 7 -18.62 -3.51 -91.63
N ILE A 8 -18.07 -4.70 -91.33
CA ILE A 8 -18.80 -5.97 -91.55
C ILE A 8 -20.15 -5.96 -90.81
N GLU A 9 -20.23 -5.34 -89.70
CA GLU A 9 -21.42 -5.23 -88.87
C GLU A 9 -22.51 -4.35 -89.53
N ILE A 10 -22.08 -3.20 -90.13
CA ILE A 10 -22.99 -2.32 -90.91
C ILE A 10 -23.45 -3.01 -92.15
N GLN A 11 -22.53 -3.67 -92.88
CA GLN A 11 -22.88 -4.41 -94.10
C GLN A 11 -23.86 -5.55 -93.79
N ALA A 12 -23.62 -6.30 -92.72
CA ALA A 12 -24.53 -7.38 -92.30
C ALA A 12 -25.93 -6.83 -91.92
N ARG A 13 -25.98 -5.70 -91.24
CA ARG A 13 -27.24 -5.05 -90.85
C ARG A 13 -28.02 -4.54 -92.06
N GLU A 14 -27.32 -3.84 -92.98
CA GLU A 14 -27.93 -3.34 -94.23
C GLU A 14 -28.40 -4.48 -95.10
N GLN A 15 -27.68 -5.61 -95.23
CA GLN A 15 -28.11 -6.81 -95.94
C GLN A 15 -29.37 -7.45 -95.30
N ALA A 16 -29.39 -7.52 -93.93
CA ALA A 16 -30.53 -8.02 -93.20
C ALA A 16 -31.78 -7.14 -93.40
N GLU A 17 -31.65 -5.83 -93.43
CA GLU A 17 -32.70 -4.88 -93.73
C GLU A 17 -33.28 -5.13 -95.17
N MET A 18 -32.40 -5.24 -96.20
CA MET A 18 -32.81 -5.55 -97.56
C MET A 18 -33.51 -6.93 -97.67
N ALA A 19 -32.92 -7.92 -97.01
CA ALA A 19 -33.53 -9.25 -96.96
C ALA A 19 -34.92 -9.21 -96.28
N SER A 20 -35.11 -8.42 -95.25
CA SER A 20 -36.41 -8.20 -94.56
C SER A 20 -37.47 -7.60 -95.53
N LEU A 21 -37.04 -6.64 -96.35
CA LEU A 21 -37.94 -6.03 -97.37
C LEU A 21 -38.38 -7.06 -98.39
N VAL A 22 -37.51 -7.91 -98.91
CA VAL A 22 -37.83 -8.99 -99.84
C VAL A 22 -38.83 -9.99 -99.16
N LEU A 23 -38.58 -10.37 -97.94
CA LEU A 23 -39.43 -11.26 -97.14
C LEU A 23 -40.82 -10.67 -96.88
N LYS A 24 -40.94 -9.35 -96.80
CA LYS A 24 -42.23 -8.64 -96.67
C LYS A 24 -42.98 -8.49 -97.99
N GLY A 25 -42.45 -9.05 -99.12
CA GLY A 25 -43.09 -9.05 -100.40
C GLY A 25 -42.81 -7.86 -101.29
N THR A 26 -41.80 -7.02 -100.92
CA THR A 26 -41.38 -5.90 -101.82
C THR A 26 -40.65 -6.47 -103.00
N PRO A 27 -41.10 -6.14 -104.31
CA PRO A 27 -40.41 -6.58 -105.53
C PRO A 27 -38.91 -6.15 -105.50
N VAL A 28 -38.04 -7.08 -105.89
CA VAL A 28 -36.57 -6.82 -105.86
C VAL A 28 -36.16 -5.61 -106.70
N VAL A 29 -36.96 -5.33 -107.81
CA VAL A 29 -36.73 -4.16 -108.67
C VAL A 29 -37.02 -2.81 -107.97
N GLU A 30 -37.85 -2.82 -106.94
CA GLU A 30 -38.19 -1.62 -106.16
C GLU A 30 -37.32 -1.40 -104.99
N ILE A 31 -36.40 -2.34 -104.67
CA ILE A 31 -35.44 -2.15 -103.58
C ILE A 31 -34.27 -1.34 -104.14
N PRO A 32 -34.05 -0.14 -103.60
CA PRO A 32 -33.01 0.71 -104.09
C PRO A 32 -31.61 0.12 -103.79
N ILE A 33 -30.74 0.20 -104.79
CA ILE A 33 -29.34 -0.14 -104.61
C ILE A 33 -28.72 0.92 -103.64
N LYS A 34 -28.36 0.46 -102.46
CA LYS A 34 -27.79 1.31 -101.43
C LYS A 34 -26.32 1.04 -101.33
N GLU A 35 -25.50 2.08 -101.49
CA GLU A 35 -24.05 1.96 -101.10
C GLU A 35 -23.99 1.78 -99.59
N SER A 36 -23.20 0.78 -99.23
CA SER A 36 -23.00 0.52 -97.78
C SER A 36 -22.31 1.71 -97.08
N SER A 37 -22.84 2.04 -95.93
CA SER A 37 -22.32 3.16 -95.16
C SER A 37 -20.87 2.88 -94.70
N LYS A 38 -20.02 3.85 -94.86
CA LYS A 38 -18.61 3.75 -94.46
C LYS A 38 -18.35 4.52 -93.17
N GLU A 39 -17.61 3.89 -92.27
CA GLU A 39 -17.23 4.50 -91.02
C GLU A 39 -15.74 4.80 -90.93
N TYR A 40 -15.38 5.86 -90.27
CA TYR A 40 -13.97 6.12 -89.86
C TYR A 40 -13.65 5.31 -88.66
N ILE A 41 -12.83 4.30 -88.82
CA ILE A 41 -12.37 3.45 -87.70
C ILE A 41 -10.94 3.79 -87.42
N LEU A 42 -10.67 4.21 -86.16
CA LEU A 42 -9.39 4.54 -85.68
C LEU A 42 -8.97 3.56 -84.56
N VAL A 43 -7.76 3.03 -84.73
CA VAL A 43 -7.22 2.08 -83.72
C VAL A 43 -6.51 2.85 -82.61
N TRP A 44 -6.94 2.66 -81.38
CA TRP A 44 -6.40 3.34 -80.22
C TRP A 44 -4.88 3.29 -80.16
N HIS A 45 -4.29 2.14 -80.38
CA HIS A 45 -2.85 1.92 -80.31
C HIS A 45 -2.06 2.83 -81.30
N THR A 46 -2.57 3.00 -82.48
CA THR A 46 -1.96 3.82 -83.51
C THR A 46 -2.09 5.30 -83.20
N ILE A 47 -3.22 5.77 -82.70
CA ILE A 47 -3.46 7.17 -82.32
C ILE A 47 -2.54 7.56 -81.19
N LYS A 48 -2.38 6.69 -80.18
CA LYS A 48 -1.48 6.92 -79.09
C LYS A 48 -0.01 6.96 -79.49
N ALA A 49 0.40 6.08 -80.43
CA ALA A 49 1.75 6.06 -80.97
C ALA A 49 2.10 7.35 -81.72
N TRP A 50 1.11 7.98 -82.38
CA TRP A 50 1.26 9.25 -83.06
C TRP A 50 1.04 10.48 -82.20
N GLY A 51 0.79 10.32 -80.91
CA GLY A 51 0.59 11.41 -79.97
C GLY A 51 -0.65 12.26 -80.23
N ILE A 52 -1.69 11.73 -80.91
CA ILE A 52 -2.90 12.48 -81.26
C ILE A 52 -3.81 12.51 -79.98
N PRO A 53 -4.16 13.69 -79.46
CA PRO A 53 -5.08 13.80 -78.34
C PRO A 53 -6.47 13.31 -78.70
N ILE A 54 -7.14 12.59 -77.81
CA ILE A 54 -8.48 12.05 -78.06
C ILE A 54 -9.50 13.14 -78.37
N GLU A 55 -9.32 14.31 -77.74
CA GLU A 55 -10.19 15.49 -77.92
C GLU A 55 -10.17 16.05 -79.33
N LYS A 56 -9.13 15.74 -80.14
CA LYS A 56 -8.97 16.14 -81.54
C LYS A 56 -9.54 15.12 -82.53
N ILE A 57 -10.03 13.99 -82.03
CA ILE A 57 -10.62 12.95 -82.82
C ILE A 57 -12.07 13.38 -83.18
N PRO A 58 -12.48 13.41 -84.45
CA PRO A 58 -13.79 13.79 -84.82
C PRO A 58 -14.84 12.81 -84.27
N SER A 59 -15.99 13.33 -83.81
CA SER A 59 -17.05 12.55 -83.18
C SER A 59 -17.67 11.47 -84.06
N TYR A 60 -17.47 11.58 -85.33
CA TYR A 60 -17.92 10.60 -86.29
C TYR A 60 -16.94 9.42 -86.49
N ALA A 61 -15.76 9.48 -85.91
CA ALA A 61 -14.79 8.40 -85.97
C ALA A 61 -14.93 7.45 -84.78
N ARG A 62 -15.02 6.17 -85.06
CA ARG A 62 -15.15 5.11 -84.07
C ARG A 62 -13.78 4.62 -83.64
N LEU A 63 -13.48 4.77 -82.35
CA LEU A 63 -12.24 4.25 -81.71
C LEU A 63 -12.46 2.76 -81.39
N VAL A 64 -11.50 1.93 -81.81
CA VAL A 64 -11.49 0.48 -81.50
C VAL A 64 -10.20 0.12 -80.73
N ASN A 65 -10.30 -0.99 -80.00
CA ASN A 65 -9.24 -1.55 -79.21
C ASN A 65 -8.74 -0.61 -78.10
N ILE A 66 -9.66 0.16 -77.51
CA ILE A 66 -9.31 0.97 -76.33
C ILE A 66 -9.06 0.04 -75.14
N PRO A 67 -7.88 0.06 -74.49
CA PRO A 67 -7.62 -0.77 -73.32
C PRO A 67 -8.59 -0.43 -72.18
N PHE A 68 -8.98 -1.42 -71.41
CA PHE A 68 -9.92 -1.28 -70.29
C PHE A 68 -9.48 -0.20 -69.27
N TYR A 69 -8.19 -0.12 -68.97
CA TYR A 69 -7.65 0.84 -68.04
C TYR A 69 -7.78 2.31 -68.51
N GLU A 70 -7.74 2.55 -69.84
CA GLU A 70 -7.94 3.92 -70.34
C GLU A 70 -9.45 4.28 -70.38
N LEU A 71 -10.31 3.32 -70.69
CA LEU A 71 -11.75 3.54 -70.70
C LEU A 71 -12.30 3.89 -69.30
N TYR A 72 -11.75 3.25 -68.27
CA TYR A 72 -12.23 3.38 -66.90
C TYR A 72 -11.20 4.08 -65.99
N LYS A 73 -10.25 4.80 -66.52
CA LYS A 73 -9.15 5.41 -65.78
C LYS A 73 -9.60 6.25 -64.59
N LYS A 74 -10.61 7.10 -64.76
CA LYS A 74 -11.13 7.96 -63.68
C LYS A 74 -11.83 7.13 -62.59
N GLN A 75 -12.62 6.12 -62.97
CA GLN A 75 -13.29 5.24 -62.03
C GLN A 75 -12.30 4.37 -61.26
N LEU A 76 -11.23 3.89 -61.92
CA LEU A 76 -10.18 3.10 -61.31
C LEU A 76 -9.42 3.91 -60.25
N ILE A 77 -9.05 5.16 -60.59
CA ILE A 77 -8.41 6.07 -59.65
C ILE A 77 -9.32 6.36 -58.45
N ALA A 78 -10.61 6.66 -58.70
CA ALA A 78 -11.58 6.89 -57.63
C ALA A 78 -11.71 5.68 -56.71
N PHE A 79 -11.78 4.47 -57.28
CA PHE A 79 -11.85 3.22 -56.50
C PHE A 79 -10.62 3.02 -55.63
N ILE A 80 -9.41 3.25 -56.18
CA ILE A 80 -8.16 3.14 -55.44
C ILE A 80 -8.12 4.16 -54.27
N CYS A 81 -8.55 5.40 -54.51
CA CYS A 81 -8.62 6.43 -53.47
C CYS A 81 -9.62 6.03 -52.35
N VAL A 82 -10.81 5.55 -52.70
CA VAL A 82 -11.78 5.11 -51.70
C VAL A 82 -11.28 3.89 -50.91
N ALA A 83 -10.67 2.92 -51.58
CA ALA A 83 -10.05 1.77 -50.91
C ALA A 83 -8.93 2.17 -49.94
N PHE A 84 -8.09 3.12 -50.36
CA PHE A 84 -7.03 3.64 -49.52
C PHE A 84 -7.58 4.36 -48.28
N ILE A 85 -8.59 5.20 -48.45
CA ILE A 85 -9.25 5.89 -47.32
C ILE A 85 -9.86 4.85 -46.36
N PHE A 86 -10.56 3.85 -46.88
CA PHE A 86 -11.16 2.80 -46.07
C PHE A 86 -10.13 2.00 -45.26
N ILE A 87 -9.03 1.60 -45.90
CA ILE A 87 -7.92 0.91 -45.21
C ILE A 87 -7.35 1.76 -44.07
N ASN A 88 -7.17 3.06 -44.33
CA ASN A 88 -6.66 3.95 -43.30
C ASN A 88 -7.63 4.10 -42.11
N ILE A 89 -8.91 4.21 -42.35
CA ILE A 89 -9.94 4.26 -41.29
C ILE A 89 -9.91 2.98 -40.46
N VAL A 90 -9.87 1.82 -41.09
CA VAL A 90 -9.80 0.53 -40.39
C VAL A 90 -8.50 0.40 -39.60
N ALA A 91 -7.37 0.73 -40.22
CA ALA A 91 -6.05 0.68 -39.56
C ALA A 91 -5.98 1.59 -38.33
N THR A 92 -6.48 2.83 -38.44
CA THR A 92 -6.53 3.75 -37.30
C THR A 92 -7.48 3.28 -36.20
N GLY A 93 -8.62 2.71 -36.57
CA GLY A 93 -9.56 2.10 -35.62
C GLY A 93 -8.94 0.94 -34.85
N LEU A 94 -8.30 0.01 -35.54
CA LEU A 94 -7.61 -1.14 -34.94
C LEU A 94 -6.44 -0.68 -34.04
N TRP A 95 -5.66 0.27 -34.52
CA TRP A 95 -4.57 0.84 -33.71
C TRP A 95 -5.06 1.49 -32.42
N LYS A 96 -6.20 2.21 -32.49
CA LYS A 96 -6.82 2.84 -31.33
C LYS A 96 -7.35 1.82 -30.33
N LEU A 97 -7.93 0.73 -30.77
CA LEU A 97 -8.36 -0.39 -29.93
C LEU A 97 -7.15 -1.07 -29.26
N TYR A 98 -6.14 -1.41 -30.05
CA TYR A 98 -4.90 -2.01 -29.53
C TYR A 98 -4.19 -1.12 -28.49
N SER A 99 -4.08 0.18 -28.76
CA SER A 99 -3.46 1.12 -27.84
C SER A 99 -4.24 1.28 -26.52
N ARG A 100 -5.58 1.20 -26.59
CA ARG A 100 -6.43 1.18 -25.38
C ARG A 100 -6.17 -0.08 -24.57
N GLU A 101 -6.18 -1.23 -25.18
CA GLU A 101 -5.93 -2.50 -24.50
C GLU A 101 -4.55 -2.50 -23.80
N GLN A 102 -3.53 -2.01 -24.47
CA GLN A 102 -2.17 -1.87 -23.88
C GLN A 102 -2.16 -0.94 -22.67
N LYS A 103 -2.90 0.17 -22.72
CA LYS A 103 -3.03 1.08 -21.57
C LYS A 103 -3.71 0.39 -20.39
N TYR A 104 -4.80 -0.33 -20.62
CA TYR A 104 -5.48 -1.07 -19.57
C TYR A 104 -4.60 -2.16 -18.94
N LYS A 105 -3.88 -2.92 -19.78
CA LYS A 105 -2.92 -3.93 -19.30
C LYS A 105 -1.83 -3.31 -18.42
N LYS A 106 -1.23 -2.19 -18.85
CA LYS A 106 -0.22 -1.48 -18.07
C LYS A 106 -0.76 -0.96 -16.74
N LEU A 107 -1.98 -0.39 -16.74
CA LEU A 107 -2.62 0.12 -15.53
C LEU A 107 -2.93 -1.02 -14.55
N ALA A 108 -3.51 -2.12 -15.05
CA ALA A 108 -3.78 -3.29 -14.23
C ALA A 108 -2.51 -3.89 -13.63
N GLN A 109 -1.44 -3.98 -14.42
CA GLN A 109 -0.15 -4.47 -13.95
C GLN A 109 0.48 -3.55 -12.89
N ALA A 110 0.41 -2.23 -13.08
CA ALA A 110 0.87 -1.26 -12.09
C ALA A 110 0.09 -1.36 -10.76
N ASN A 111 -1.24 -1.51 -10.83
CA ASN A 111 -2.07 -1.71 -9.65
C ASN A 111 -1.74 -3.03 -8.93
N LEU A 112 -1.52 -4.12 -9.68
CA LEU A 112 -1.13 -5.40 -9.11
C LEU A 112 0.21 -5.32 -8.38
N VAL A 113 1.21 -4.66 -8.98
CA VAL A 113 2.52 -4.44 -8.34
C VAL A 113 2.37 -3.61 -7.06
N LYS A 114 1.53 -2.57 -7.09
CA LYS A 114 1.26 -1.75 -5.89
C LYS A 114 0.61 -2.57 -4.78
N GLN A 115 -0.44 -3.34 -5.10
CA GLN A 115 -1.12 -4.20 -4.14
C GLN A 115 -0.21 -5.28 -3.55
N ASN A 116 0.64 -5.90 -4.38
CA ASN A 116 1.61 -6.89 -3.89
C ASN A 116 2.60 -6.25 -2.90
N LYS A 117 3.09 -5.05 -3.19
CA LYS A 117 3.99 -4.33 -2.27
C LYS A 117 3.30 -3.98 -0.94
N GLU A 118 2.04 -3.52 -0.99
CA GLU A 118 1.25 -3.25 0.21
C GLU A 118 1.02 -4.52 1.03
N LEU A 119 0.73 -5.63 0.34
CA LEU A 119 0.56 -6.94 0.98
C LEU A 119 1.86 -7.45 1.62
N GLU A 120 3.01 -7.32 0.95
CA GLU A 120 4.32 -7.68 1.52
C GLU A 120 4.61 -6.90 2.80
N VAL A 121 4.38 -5.58 2.80
CA VAL A 121 4.56 -4.74 3.99
C VAL A 121 3.61 -5.14 5.11
N ALA A 122 2.35 -5.45 4.79
CA ALA A 122 1.37 -5.91 5.78
C ALA A 122 1.74 -7.29 6.35
N LEU A 123 2.22 -8.19 5.49
CA LEU A 123 2.67 -9.53 5.90
C LEU A 123 3.90 -9.46 6.83
N GLU A 124 4.85 -8.59 6.50
CA GLU A 124 6.05 -8.41 7.34
C GLU A 124 5.68 -7.86 8.72
N LYS A 125 4.82 -6.83 8.78
CA LYS A 125 4.29 -6.31 10.06
C LYS A 125 3.53 -7.37 10.86
N ALA A 126 2.76 -8.22 10.18
CA ALA A 126 2.04 -9.31 10.85
C ALA A 126 3.00 -10.36 11.42
N LYS A 127 4.06 -10.72 10.67
CA LYS A 127 5.12 -11.62 11.17
C LYS A 127 5.87 -11.06 12.37
N GLU A 128 6.28 -9.78 12.29
CA GLU A 128 6.93 -9.09 13.40
C GLU A 128 6.03 -9.11 14.66
N SER A 129 4.74 -8.80 14.49
CA SER A 129 3.76 -8.84 15.58
C SER A 129 3.62 -10.25 16.16
N ASP A 130 3.60 -11.29 15.32
CA ASP A 130 3.48 -12.68 15.79
C ASP A 130 4.75 -13.16 16.51
N GLN A 131 5.92 -12.79 16.00
CA GLN A 131 7.20 -13.04 16.67
C GLN A 131 7.28 -12.33 18.04
N MET A 132 6.85 -11.07 18.11
CA MET A 132 6.78 -10.34 19.38
C MET A 132 5.83 -11.01 20.37
N LYS A 133 4.64 -11.48 19.92
CA LYS A 133 3.71 -12.23 20.77
C LYS A 133 4.31 -13.54 21.28
N SER A 134 4.99 -14.27 20.41
CA SER A 134 5.62 -15.54 20.79
C SER A 134 6.76 -15.33 21.79
N ALA A 135 7.61 -14.34 21.56
CA ALA A 135 8.65 -13.94 22.51
C ALA A 135 8.07 -13.46 23.84
N PHE A 136 6.95 -12.70 23.80
CA PHE A 136 6.19 -12.30 24.99
C PHE A 136 5.77 -13.50 25.84
N LEU A 137 5.07 -14.48 25.24
CA LEU A 137 4.60 -15.65 25.96
C LEU A 137 5.74 -16.48 26.56
N ALA A 138 6.85 -16.63 25.81
CA ALA A 138 8.04 -17.33 26.30
C ALA A 138 8.66 -16.61 27.50
N ASN A 139 8.86 -15.29 27.40
CA ASN A 139 9.42 -14.47 28.48
C ASN A 139 8.50 -14.48 29.72
N MET A 140 7.18 -14.33 29.51
CA MET A 140 6.20 -14.37 30.61
C MET A 140 6.21 -15.72 31.34
N SER A 141 6.29 -16.81 30.57
CA SER A 141 6.39 -18.15 31.18
C SER A 141 7.62 -18.29 32.06
N HIS A 142 8.75 -17.72 31.64
CA HIS A 142 9.98 -17.74 32.40
C HIS A 142 9.90 -16.84 33.66
N GLU A 143 9.42 -15.59 33.50
CA GLU A 143 9.30 -14.62 34.60
C GLU A 143 8.25 -15.05 35.66
N ILE A 144 7.22 -15.81 35.27
CA ILE A 144 6.27 -16.45 36.20
C ILE A 144 6.89 -17.66 36.92
N ARG A 145 7.63 -18.50 36.19
CA ARG A 145 8.16 -19.76 36.73
C ARG A 145 9.19 -19.52 37.83
N THR A 146 10.03 -18.51 37.69
CA THR A 146 11.11 -18.23 38.64
C THR A 146 10.62 -17.93 40.04
N PRO A 147 9.72 -16.92 40.30
CA PRO A 147 9.17 -16.67 41.62
C PRO A 147 8.27 -17.80 42.12
N LEU A 148 7.51 -18.43 41.20
CA LEU A 148 6.67 -19.58 41.59
C LEU A 148 7.51 -20.76 42.12
N ASN A 149 8.59 -21.12 41.46
CA ASN A 149 9.51 -22.17 41.90
C ASN A 149 10.15 -21.80 43.24
N ALA A 150 10.48 -20.54 43.50
CA ALA A 150 10.99 -20.09 44.77
C ALA A 150 9.95 -20.23 45.89
N ILE A 151 8.72 -19.78 45.65
CA ILE A 151 7.58 -19.97 46.61
C ILE A 151 7.38 -21.43 46.96
N VAL A 152 7.27 -22.30 45.93
CA VAL A 152 7.05 -23.75 46.14
C VAL A 152 8.28 -24.37 46.83
N GLY A 153 9.50 -24.02 46.44
CA GLY A 153 10.70 -24.57 47.02
C GLY A 153 10.87 -24.22 48.51
N PHE A 154 10.71 -22.95 48.89
CA PHE A 154 10.79 -22.53 50.30
C PHE A 154 9.61 -23.04 51.10
N SER A 155 8.41 -23.11 50.54
CA SER A 155 7.25 -23.69 51.20
C SER A 155 7.47 -25.19 51.50
N ASN A 156 8.08 -25.94 50.56
CA ASN A 156 8.41 -27.36 50.78
C ASN A 156 9.48 -27.51 51.87
N LEU A 157 10.51 -26.65 51.89
CA LEU A 157 11.51 -26.67 52.93
C LEU A 157 10.94 -26.39 54.30
N MET A 158 9.97 -25.47 54.39
CA MET A 158 9.27 -25.22 55.68
C MET A 158 8.40 -26.37 56.17
N ASN A 159 8.00 -27.26 55.29
CA ASN A 159 7.15 -28.44 55.61
C ASN A 159 7.96 -29.74 55.73
N THR A 160 9.29 -29.70 55.62
CA THR A 160 10.14 -30.88 55.86
C THR A 160 10.31 -31.12 57.36
N ASP A 161 10.61 -32.38 57.74
CA ASP A 161 10.86 -32.79 59.14
C ASP A 161 12.23 -32.26 59.68
N ILE A 162 12.87 -31.33 58.95
CA ILE A 162 14.09 -30.68 59.40
C ILE A 162 13.73 -29.64 60.45
N GLU A 163 14.36 -29.70 61.62
CA GLU A 163 14.24 -28.66 62.65
C GLU A 163 14.89 -27.37 62.13
N LEU A 164 14.06 -26.47 61.61
CA LEU A 164 14.48 -25.12 61.19
C LEU A 164 14.54 -24.23 62.44
N SER A 165 15.60 -23.43 62.54
CA SER A 165 15.66 -22.37 63.50
C SER A 165 14.58 -21.30 63.25
N LYS A 166 14.30 -20.50 64.25
CA LYS A 166 13.32 -19.39 64.12
C LYS A 166 13.75 -18.42 63.04
N GLU A 167 15.01 -18.10 62.95
CA GLU A 167 15.61 -17.18 61.94
C GLU A 167 15.47 -17.71 60.54
N GLU A 168 15.75 -19.02 60.30
CA GLU A 168 15.56 -19.65 58.98
C GLU A 168 14.14 -19.64 58.55
N ARG A 169 13.20 -19.88 59.47
CA ARG A 169 11.76 -19.86 59.21
C ARG A 169 11.25 -18.45 58.83
N GLU A 170 11.73 -17.43 59.54
CA GLU A 170 11.48 -16.03 59.24
C GLU A 170 12.03 -15.66 57.87
N ASN A 171 13.27 -16.02 57.55
CA ASN A 171 13.89 -15.78 56.23
C ASN A 171 13.12 -16.47 55.08
N PHE A 172 12.69 -17.74 55.26
CA PHE A 172 11.91 -18.42 54.20
C PHE A 172 10.54 -17.78 54.01
N THR A 173 9.91 -17.32 55.07
CA THR A 173 8.64 -16.59 55.02
C THR A 173 8.81 -15.27 54.27
N GLU A 174 9.86 -14.52 54.52
CA GLU A 174 10.16 -13.28 53.83
C GLU A 174 10.44 -13.52 52.33
N LEU A 175 11.19 -14.58 52.00
CA LEU A 175 11.42 -14.98 50.60
C LEU A 175 10.15 -15.38 49.85
N ILE A 176 9.25 -16.11 50.51
CA ILE A 176 7.92 -16.48 49.97
C ILE A 176 7.13 -15.21 49.70
N ASN A 177 7.03 -14.30 50.65
CA ASN A 177 6.27 -13.05 50.54
C ASN A 177 6.84 -12.19 49.40
N THR A 178 8.15 -11.97 49.37
CA THR A 178 8.82 -11.20 48.31
C THR A 178 8.56 -11.76 46.91
N ASN A 179 8.63 -13.11 46.75
CA ASN A 179 8.36 -13.73 45.45
C ASN A 179 6.86 -13.69 45.10
N SER A 180 5.97 -13.73 46.11
CA SER A 180 4.51 -13.58 45.88
C SER A 180 4.20 -12.16 45.39
N ASP A 181 4.78 -11.12 45.99
CA ASP A 181 4.61 -9.75 45.54
C ASP A 181 5.16 -9.51 44.17
N LEU A 182 6.30 -10.10 43.82
CA LEU A 182 6.86 -10.05 42.46
C LEU A 182 5.90 -10.68 41.44
N LEU A 183 5.29 -11.84 41.78
CA LEU A 183 4.34 -12.53 40.92
C LEU A 183 3.04 -11.72 40.74
N LEU A 184 2.51 -11.14 41.80
CA LEU A 184 1.32 -10.28 41.75
C LEU A 184 1.57 -9.04 40.87
N ASN A 185 2.71 -8.40 41.02
CA ASN A 185 3.09 -7.24 40.21
C ASN A 185 3.19 -7.64 38.71
N LEU A 186 3.81 -8.78 38.40
CA LEU A 186 3.87 -9.30 37.04
C LEU A 186 2.49 -9.55 36.44
N ILE A 187 1.59 -10.18 37.20
CA ILE A 187 0.21 -10.44 36.76
C ILE A 187 -0.51 -9.11 36.48
N ASN A 188 -0.38 -8.12 37.36
CA ASN A 188 -0.98 -6.80 37.16
C ASN A 188 -0.42 -6.10 35.92
N ASP A 189 0.89 -6.18 35.65
CA ASP A 189 1.52 -5.65 34.43
C ASP A 189 0.95 -6.31 33.18
N ILE A 190 0.76 -7.64 33.20
CA ILE A 190 0.16 -8.39 32.07
C ILE A 190 -1.30 -7.96 31.82
N LEU A 191 -2.10 -7.81 32.90
CA LEU A 191 -3.48 -7.36 32.81
C LEU A 191 -3.58 -5.93 32.27
N ASP A 192 -2.70 -5.03 32.73
CA ASP A 192 -2.65 -3.68 32.21
C ASP A 192 -2.25 -3.65 30.73
N LEU A 193 -1.25 -4.43 30.34
CA LEU A 193 -0.87 -4.57 28.93
C LEU A 193 -2.05 -5.09 28.06
N SER A 194 -2.77 -6.09 28.55
CA SER A 194 -3.97 -6.63 27.86
C SER A 194 -5.04 -5.56 27.69
N ARG A 195 -5.28 -4.72 28.70
CA ARG A 195 -6.23 -3.60 28.61
C ARG A 195 -5.77 -2.54 27.61
N ILE A 196 -4.47 -2.24 27.58
CA ILE A 196 -3.86 -1.32 26.62
C ILE A 196 -4.06 -1.85 25.18
N GLU A 197 -3.69 -3.11 24.92
CA GLU A 197 -3.79 -3.70 23.58
C GLU A 197 -5.24 -3.78 23.05
N SER A 198 -6.18 -4.01 23.95
CA SER A 198 -7.61 -4.05 23.60
C SER A 198 -8.26 -2.66 23.51
N GLY A 199 -7.53 -1.57 23.79
CA GLY A 199 -8.08 -0.21 23.86
C GLY A 199 -9.11 -0.02 24.99
N ARG A 200 -9.08 -0.88 26.02
CA ARG A 200 -10.04 -0.88 27.14
C ARG A 200 -9.47 -0.27 28.41
N MET A 201 -8.30 0.36 28.34
CA MET A 201 -7.75 1.08 29.48
C MET A 201 -8.65 2.27 29.80
N SER A 202 -9.18 2.32 31.01
CA SER A 202 -10.04 3.40 31.49
C SER A 202 -9.32 4.21 32.54
N PHE A 203 -9.56 5.51 32.55
CA PHE A 203 -9.01 6.45 33.52
C PHE A 203 -10.12 7.10 34.32
N SER A 204 -9.91 7.25 35.62
CA SER A 204 -10.83 7.92 36.53
C SER A 204 -10.22 9.25 36.98
N PHE A 205 -10.48 10.32 36.23
CA PHE A 205 -9.95 11.63 36.53
C PHE A 205 -10.69 12.29 37.69
N GLN A 206 -9.98 12.66 38.74
CA GLN A 206 -10.45 13.44 39.87
C GLN A 206 -9.41 14.50 40.25
N GLN A 207 -9.81 15.51 41.01
CA GLN A 207 -8.90 16.54 41.50
C GLN A 207 -8.10 16.03 42.67
N TYR A 208 -6.78 15.96 42.51
CA TYR A 208 -5.84 15.55 43.57
C TYR A 208 -4.76 16.58 43.80
N SER A 209 -4.41 16.78 45.11
CA SER A 209 -3.27 17.58 45.52
C SER A 209 -1.97 16.85 45.20
N LEU A 210 -1.10 17.45 44.38
CA LEU A 210 0.21 16.87 44.05
C LEU A 210 1.13 16.80 45.26
N ASN A 211 1.10 17.80 46.15
CA ASN A 211 1.91 17.75 47.35
C ASN A 211 1.58 16.54 48.21
N GLU A 212 0.28 16.25 48.42
CA GLU A 212 -0.15 15.08 49.19
C GLU A 212 0.26 13.77 48.52
N LEU A 213 0.07 13.67 47.22
CA LEU A 213 0.43 12.48 46.46
C LEU A 213 1.93 12.19 46.51
N ILE A 214 2.77 13.19 46.18
CA ILE A 214 4.23 13.04 46.17
C ILE A 214 4.76 12.79 47.61
N SER A 215 4.22 13.50 48.61
CA SER A 215 4.64 13.28 50.00
C SER A 215 4.30 11.86 50.48
N THR A 216 3.13 11.33 50.12
CA THR A 216 2.76 9.95 50.48
C THR A 216 3.71 8.93 49.81
N ILE A 217 4.02 9.12 48.53
CA ILE A 217 4.95 8.25 47.80
C ILE A 217 6.37 8.37 48.44
N TYR A 218 6.82 9.60 48.71
CA TYR A 218 8.11 9.84 49.34
C TYR A 218 8.25 9.11 50.68
N GLN A 219 7.26 9.22 51.57
CA GLN A 219 7.27 8.54 52.89
C GLN A 219 7.31 7.01 52.72
N THR A 220 6.57 6.46 51.78
CA THR A 220 6.58 5.02 51.51
C THR A 220 7.95 4.54 51.04
N PHE A 221 8.57 5.26 50.13
CA PHE A 221 9.88 4.86 49.55
C PHE A 221 11.06 5.18 50.44
N GLN A 222 10.96 6.15 51.36
CA GLN A 222 12.01 6.51 52.27
C GLN A 222 12.49 5.33 53.14
N VAL A 223 11.57 4.45 53.52
CA VAL A 223 11.88 3.26 54.32
C VAL A 223 12.57 2.16 53.46
N LEU A 224 12.41 2.21 52.16
CA LEU A 224 12.95 1.22 51.22
C LEU A 224 14.34 1.61 50.68
N MET A 225 14.88 2.75 51.09
CA MET A 225 16.16 3.23 50.55
C MET A 225 17.34 2.39 51.05
N PRO A 226 18.29 2.03 50.17
CA PRO A 226 19.58 1.46 50.58
C PRO A 226 20.39 2.47 51.44
N GLU A 227 21.19 1.97 52.35
CA GLU A 227 21.99 2.82 53.28
C GLU A 227 22.86 3.89 52.57
N ASN A 228 23.28 3.64 51.34
CA ASN A 228 24.16 4.55 50.58
C ASN A 228 23.41 5.47 49.60
N VAL A 229 22.07 5.47 49.60
CA VAL A 229 21.24 6.26 48.68
C VAL A 229 20.29 7.14 49.47
N GLU A 230 20.37 8.44 49.25
CA GLU A 230 19.51 9.43 49.90
C GLU A 230 18.26 9.68 49.02
N LEU A 231 17.06 9.57 49.57
CA LEU A 231 15.86 10.04 48.89
C LEU A 231 15.59 11.50 49.23
N ARG A 232 15.46 12.33 48.21
CA ARG A 232 15.18 13.77 48.32
C ARG A 232 13.82 14.08 47.70
N MET A 233 13.18 15.15 48.23
CA MET A 233 11.89 15.61 47.70
C MET A 233 11.96 17.08 47.32
N GLN A 234 11.49 17.44 46.14
CA GLN A 234 11.40 18.82 45.67
C GLN A 234 9.95 19.10 45.22
N ILE A 235 9.21 19.82 46.06
CA ILE A 235 7.84 20.24 45.78
C ILE A 235 7.70 21.75 46.08
N PRO A 236 6.86 22.48 45.30
CA PRO A 236 6.56 23.89 45.59
C PRO A 236 5.86 24.05 46.95
N GLU A 237 6.08 25.19 47.64
CA GLU A 237 5.36 25.52 48.89
C GLU A 237 3.84 25.56 48.68
N LYS A 238 3.42 26.14 47.53
CA LYS A 238 2.00 26.20 47.16
C LYS A 238 1.59 24.95 46.44
N SER A 239 0.71 24.17 47.07
CA SER A 239 0.15 22.96 46.49
C SER A 239 -0.70 23.26 45.25
N ILE A 240 -0.59 22.40 44.27
CA ILE A 240 -1.40 22.43 43.05
C ILE A 240 -2.27 21.19 43.00
N SER A 241 -3.57 21.39 42.67
CA SER A 241 -4.48 20.31 42.39
C SER A 241 -4.62 20.14 40.87
N ILE A 242 -4.48 18.92 40.40
CA ILE A 242 -4.63 18.56 38.98
C ILE A 242 -5.71 17.50 38.79
N PRO A 243 -6.43 17.54 37.65
CA PRO A 243 -7.31 16.45 37.31
C PRO A 243 -6.43 15.26 36.83
N THR A 244 -6.39 14.18 37.59
CA THR A 244 -5.60 13.01 37.29
C THR A 244 -6.25 11.73 37.82
N ASP A 245 -5.86 10.59 37.27
CA ASP A 245 -6.12 9.30 37.90
C ASP A 245 -5.00 9.02 38.91
N LYS A 246 -5.36 9.12 40.20
CA LYS A 246 -4.40 8.92 41.31
C LYS A 246 -3.68 7.58 41.22
N PHE A 247 -4.41 6.51 40.91
CA PHE A 247 -3.84 5.17 40.85
C PHE A 247 -2.81 5.05 39.73
N ARG A 248 -3.14 5.54 38.55
CA ARG A 248 -2.25 5.49 37.37
C ARG A 248 -1.04 6.41 37.53
N LEU A 249 -1.25 7.62 38.03
CA LEU A 249 -0.14 8.53 38.31
C LEU A 249 0.83 7.95 39.38
N THR A 250 0.27 7.38 40.46
CA THR A 250 1.07 6.67 41.46
C THR A 250 1.86 5.52 40.81
N GLN A 251 1.25 4.72 39.98
CA GLN A 251 1.88 3.59 39.26
C GLN A 251 3.07 4.06 38.40
N VAL A 252 2.94 5.17 37.67
CA VAL A 252 4.05 5.75 36.89
C VAL A 252 5.19 6.17 37.79
N ILE A 253 4.91 6.95 38.84
CA ILE A 253 5.94 7.47 39.75
C ILE A 253 6.66 6.35 40.49
N THR A 254 5.91 5.37 41.03
CA THR A 254 6.50 4.24 41.76
C THR A 254 7.33 3.35 40.84
N ASN A 255 6.98 3.22 39.59
CA ASN A 255 7.80 2.50 38.61
C ASN A 255 9.13 3.21 38.34
N PHE A 256 9.12 4.52 38.17
CA PHE A 256 10.38 5.30 38.05
C PHE A 256 11.21 5.21 39.29
N LEU A 257 10.62 5.35 40.49
CA LEU A 257 11.34 5.24 41.78
C LEU A 257 11.96 3.86 41.98
N SER A 258 11.21 2.78 41.69
CA SER A 258 11.73 1.41 41.84
C SER A 258 12.89 1.15 40.85
N ASN A 259 12.84 1.71 39.65
CA ASN A 259 13.96 1.67 38.72
C ASN A 259 15.16 2.50 39.23
N ALA A 260 14.94 3.71 39.73
CA ALA A 260 15.98 4.54 40.32
C ALA A 260 16.70 3.84 41.46
N ILE A 261 15.96 3.23 42.41
CA ILE A 261 16.53 2.45 43.52
C ILE A 261 17.38 1.27 43.01
N LYS A 262 16.88 0.56 42.01
CA LYS A 262 17.56 -0.60 41.44
C LYS A 262 18.88 -0.26 40.77
N PHE A 263 18.96 0.89 40.11
CA PHE A 263 20.14 1.28 39.32
C PHE A 263 21.05 2.31 39.96
N THR A 264 20.70 2.83 41.18
CA THR A 264 21.53 3.74 41.95
C THR A 264 22.17 3.01 43.12
N GLN A 265 23.47 2.76 43.05
CA GLN A 265 24.21 2.08 44.13
C GLN A 265 24.65 3.05 45.23
N LYS A 266 24.91 4.30 44.89
CA LYS A 266 25.34 5.35 45.80
C LYS A 266 24.97 6.73 45.25
N GLY A 267 24.57 7.65 46.13
CA GLY A 267 24.21 9.01 45.75
C GLY A 267 22.81 9.38 46.21
N TYR A 268 22.00 9.96 45.30
CA TYR A 268 20.65 10.36 45.67
C TYR A 268 19.62 10.03 44.56
N ILE A 269 18.37 9.96 44.97
CA ILE A 269 17.21 9.92 44.12
C ILE A 269 16.34 11.12 44.52
N LEU A 270 15.94 11.94 43.54
CA LEU A 270 15.11 13.11 43.75
C LEU A 270 13.74 12.90 43.09
N ILE A 271 12.68 12.99 43.91
CA ILE A 271 11.30 12.99 43.41
C ILE A 271 10.71 14.39 43.53
N GLY A 272 10.01 14.87 42.57
CA GLY A 272 9.38 16.16 42.66
C GLY A 272 8.51 16.55 41.52
N TYR A 273 8.02 17.77 41.58
CA TYR A 273 7.38 18.42 40.45
C TYR A 273 7.66 19.92 40.45
N GLU A 274 7.59 20.50 39.25
CA GLU A 274 7.68 21.94 39.04
C GLU A 274 6.52 22.42 38.16
N TYR A 275 6.11 23.65 38.40
CA TYR A 275 5.10 24.30 37.58
C TYR A 275 5.79 25.16 36.53
N ARG A 276 5.48 24.92 35.25
CA ARG A 276 5.97 25.72 34.12
C ARG A 276 4.87 26.66 33.65
N GLU A 277 5.00 27.95 33.97
CA GLU A 277 3.97 28.96 33.66
C GLU A 277 3.73 29.17 32.17
N GLU A 278 4.75 29.02 31.33
CA GLU A 278 4.70 29.26 29.89
C GLU A 278 3.69 28.35 29.15
N GLY A 279 3.32 27.21 29.71
CA GLY A 279 2.41 26.25 29.05
C GLY A 279 1.24 25.77 29.91
N ARG A 280 1.08 26.22 31.15
CA ARG A 280 0.14 25.67 32.14
C ARG A 280 0.34 24.16 32.38
N HIS A 281 1.59 23.70 32.32
CA HIS A 281 1.92 22.31 32.48
C HIS A 281 2.64 22.08 33.82
N VAL A 282 2.39 20.92 34.40
CA VAL A 282 3.11 20.44 35.57
C VAL A 282 4.11 19.39 35.09
N HIS A 283 5.38 19.58 35.43
CA HIS A 283 6.44 18.65 35.14
C HIS A 283 6.74 17.83 36.41
N ILE A 284 6.34 16.57 36.43
CA ILE A 284 6.64 15.61 37.51
C ILE A 284 7.86 14.83 37.07
N PHE A 285 8.84 14.67 37.99
CA PHE A 285 10.10 14.02 37.64
C PHE A 285 10.61 13.12 38.77
N VAL A 286 11.36 12.12 38.37
CA VAL A 286 12.26 11.33 39.23
C VAL A 286 13.64 11.41 38.61
N GLU A 287 14.61 11.94 39.35
CA GLU A 287 16.01 12.04 38.94
C GLU A 287 16.85 11.10 39.81
N ASP A 288 17.82 10.41 39.24
CA ASP A 288 18.73 9.52 39.91
C ASP A 288 20.18 9.78 39.51
N THR A 289 21.10 9.40 40.41
CA THR A 289 22.55 9.47 40.16
C THR A 289 23.17 8.11 39.87
N GLY A 290 22.36 7.21 39.29
CA GLY A 290 22.75 5.85 38.95
C GLY A 290 23.62 5.73 37.70
N ILE A 291 23.63 4.54 37.11
CA ILE A 291 24.46 4.21 35.93
C ILE A 291 24.06 4.94 34.67
N GLY A 292 22.86 5.54 34.63
CA GLY A 292 22.29 6.21 33.47
C GLY A 292 21.94 5.25 32.34
N ILE A 293 21.39 5.84 31.25
CA ILE A 293 20.98 5.12 30.05
C ILE A 293 21.75 5.66 28.84
N PRO A 294 22.51 4.82 28.11
CA PRO A 294 23.21 5.25 26.91
C PRO A 294 22.24 5.86 25.87
N LYS A 295 22.68 6.93 25.20
CA LYS A 295 21.82 7.68 24.26
C LYS A 295 21.16 6.80 23.22
N GLU A 296 21.88 5.81 22.70
CA GLU A 296 21.40 4.90 21.66
C GLU A 296 20.28 3.96 22.14
N LYS A 297 20.14 3.82 23.48
CA LYS A 297 19.14 2.93 24.10
C LYS A 297 17.97 3.69 24.73
N GLN A 298 18.00 5.03 24.79
CA GLN A 298 16.98 5.83 25.47
C GLN A 298 15.59 5.66 24.87
N ASP A 299 15.46 5.57 23.55
CA ASP A 299 14.17 5.29 22.90
C ASP A 299 13.73 3.83 23.07
N ALA A 300 14.69 2.92 23.12
CA ALA A 300 14.42 1.50 23.20
C ALA A 300 13.94 1.05 24.60
N VAL A 301 14.25 1.78 25.69
CA VAL A 301 13.84 1.39 27.05
C VAL A 301 12.33 1.45 27.27
N PHE A 302 11.61 2.19 26.43
CA PHE A 302 10.15 2.24 26.43
C PHE A 302 9.50 1.13 25.60
N ASN A 303 10.30 0.36 24.87
CA ASN A 303 9.78 -0.81 24.16
C ASN A 303 9.51 -1.94 25.17
N ARG A 304 8.47 -2.73 24.86
CA ARG A 304 8.08 -3.86 25.71
C ARG A 304 9.21 -4.88 25.81
N PHE A 305 9.43 -5.41 27.02
CA PHE A 305 10.45 -6.45 27.32
C PHE A 305 11.90 -6.03 27.08
N THR A 306 12.15 -4.76 26.88
CA THR A 306 13.53 -4.27 26.76
C THR A 306 14.17 -4.23 28.14
N LYS A 307 15.24 -4.99 28.31
CA LYS A 307 16.15 -4.93 29.45
C LYS A 307 17.49 -4.45 28.93
N LEU A 308 18.10 -3.47 29.59
CA LEU A 308 19.45 -2.99 29.25
C LEU A 308 20.55 -3.99 29.65
N ASP A 309 20.26 -4.79 30.67
CA ASP A 309 21.04 -5.89 31.16
C ASP A 309 20.12 -7.11 31.31
N GLU A 310 20.49 -8.24 30.71
CA GLU A 310 19.75 -9.50 30.79
C GLU A 310 19.64 -10.05 32.21
N PHE A 311 20.61 -9.74 33.06
CA PHE A 311 20.61 -10.15 34.48
C PHE A 311 19.83 -9.21 35.38
N ALA A 312 19.39 -8.06 34.87
CA ALA A 312 18.61 -7.11 35.67
C ALA A 312 17.21 -7.67 36.01
N LYS A 313 16.91 -7.78 37.32
CA LYS A 313 15.59 -8.21 37.83
C LYS A 313 14.50 -7.29 37.28
N GLY A 314 13.40 -7.84 36.80
CA GLY A 314 12.20 -7.09 36.36
C GLY A 314 11.66 -7.56 35.03
N THR A 315 10.40 -7.23 34.77
CA THR A 315 9.60 -7.72 33.63
C THR A 315 9.94 -7.05 32.28
N GLY A 316 10.55 -5.83 32.32
CA GLY A 316 10.71 -4.99 31.13
C GLY A 316 9.38 -4.43 30.59
N LEU A 317 8.30 -4.50 31.38
CA LEU A 317 6.98 -3.95 31.00
C LEU A 317 6.70 -2.58 31.61
N GLY A 318 7.28 -2.28 32.76
CA GLY A 318 6.95 -1.09 33.54
C GLY A 318 7.07 0.21 32.75
N LEU A 319 8.22 0.48 32.10
CA LEU A 319 8.41 1.71 31.33
C LEU A 319 7.47 1.79 30.10
N SER A 320 7.17 0.68 29.46
CA SER A 320 6.22 0.66 28.34
C SER A 320 4.79 0.96 28.79
N ILE A 321 4.38 0.48 29.97
CA ILE A 321 3.10 0.83 30.61
C ILE A 321 3.08 2.31 30.99
N CYS A 322 4.15 2.82 31.61
CA CYS A 322 4.28 4.24 31.95
C CYS A 322 4.10 5.16 30.73
N LYS A 323 4.70 4.81 29.59
CA LYS A 323 4.55 5.56 28.34
C LYS A 323 3.08 5.67 27.92
N VAL A 324 2.34 4.58 27.91
CA VAL A 324 0.92 4.57 27.51
C VAL A 324 0.03 5.32 28.52
N ILE A 325 0.37 5.28 29.82
CA ILE A 325 -0.38 6.04 30.83
C ILE A 325 -0.14 7.54 30.65
N ALA A 326 1.05 7.95 30.21
CA ALA A 326 1.42 9.36 30.03
C ALA A 326 0.91 9.96 28.71
N GLU A 327 0.73 9.18 27.65
CA GLU A 327 0.13 9.56 26.38
C GLU A 327 -1.39 9.67 26.46
#